data_2155905b0fca1c3a0fdbdb2b46a2ff72
#
_entry.id   2155905b0fca1c3a0fdbdb2b46a2ff72
#
_cell.length_a   1.000
_cell.length_b   1.000
_cell.length_c   1.000
_cell.angle_alpha   90.00
_cell.angle_beta   90.00
_cell.angle_gamma   90.00
#
_symmetry.space_group_name_H-M   'P 1'
#
loop_
_entity.id
_entity.type
_entity.pdbx_description
1 polymer ?
#
loop_
_entity_poly.entity_id
_entity_poly.type
_entity_poly.pdbx_seq_one_letter_code
_entity_poly.pdbx_strand_id
1 'polypeptide(L)'
;VNGEDVLSTGGHALKTLSADFASGVELLSNYNDGNVGNSFNSKETTALNLINKDFHNKWAGNFTEGGGMKNKFDSKNSALKMGNKVSASIIANANNTNEAVFSIMDYLNANGGLTGVKTTNGFAQLSLSSAERNVLMPSNDEYKRTSGIGNVNLTLKPSSHYKATIGVIHNEMDAKSALSTEQHIKMAQENIRKSTEENGKKRGSFSSFNLSQKWDVNQYTSLRFQTKLAYSDMRNSMSIMDYYNNNSDRNTDNDKNKGFNALQQVSLNSLIGKGLLYGSVDFAFSKSDRNLDILSSYELPIEYTQADGSYYIDRGLKKLNVAGAVGYVFPISHKINLKWELSTQNYDSWIDQNVDSEHLNSHNFGIYGGLMKNKGLFRFDAGVRFSDYGNNTNINGLATKSVIKWEPSFATELRFS
;
A
#
# COMPACT_ATOMS: atom_id res chain seq x y z
N VAL A 1 -17.76 14.43 -3.39
CA VAL A 1 -18.53 15.33 -4.26
C VAL A 1 -19.95 15.43 -3.71
N ASN A 2 -20.51 16.64 -3.59
CA ASN A 2 -21.83 16.89 -2.99
C ASN A 2 -22.02 16.23 -1.61
N GLY A 3 -20.98 16.21 -0.79
CA GLY A 3 -20.97 15.54 0.51
C GLY A 3 -20.78 14.02 0.47
N GLU A 4 -20.68 13.43 -0.70
CA GLU A 4 -20.47 11.99 -0.88
C GLU A 4 -19.01 11.66 -1.13
N ASP A 5 -18.51 10.65 -0.44
CA ASP A 5 -17.20 10.08 -0.70
C ASP A 5 -17.29 9.14 -1.92
N VAL A 6 -16.87 9.66 -3.06
CA VAL A 6 -17.04 8.96 -4.37
C VAL A 6 -15.70 8.46 -4.90
N LEU A 7 -14.61 9.04 -4.44
CA LEU A 7 -13.31 8.91 -5.05
C LEU A 7 -12.36 8.21 -4.09
N SER A 8 -12.42 6.89 -4.03
CA SER A 8 -11.39 6.10 -3.35
C SER A 8 -9.99 6.32 -3.96
N THR A 9 -9.94 6.88 -5.17
CA THR A 9 -8.72 7.26 -5.90
C THR A 9 -8.41 8.77 -5.83
N GLY A 10 -9.01 9.51 -4.92
CA GLY A 10 -8.84 10.93 -4.59
C GLY A 10 -8.13 11.83 -5.62
N GLY A 11 -6.80 11.85 -5.60
CA GLY A 11 -6.01 12.75 -6.45
C GLY A 11 -6.03 12.41 -7.94
N HIS A 12 -6.12 11.12 -8.32
CA HIS A 12 -6.13 10.72 -9.73
C HIS A 12 -7.46 11.07 -10.39
N ALA A 13 -8.57 10.83 -9.70
CA ALA A 13 -9.89 11.20 -10.22
C ALA A 13 -10.07 12.72 -10.35
N LEU A 14 -9.49 13.51 -9.44
CA LEU A 14 -9.47 14.98 -9.56
C LEU A 14 -8.71 15.45 -10.81
N LYS A 15 -7.61 14.81 -11.17
CA LYS A 15 -6.83 15.13 -12.38
C LYS A 15 -7.59 14.81 -13.69
N THR A 16 -8.56 13.91 -13.64
CA THR A 16 -9.32 13.46 -14.81
C THR A 16 -10.67 14.18 -14.97
N LEU A 17 -11.10 14.94 -13.97
CA LEU A 17 -12.32 15.76 -14.09
C LEU A 17 -11.99 17.08 -14.80
N SER A 18 -12.90 17.51 -15.69
CA SER A 18 -12.84 18.85 -16.29
C SER A 18 -12.94 19.92 -15.19
N ALA A 19 -12.24 21.04 -15.39
CA ALA A 19 -12.33 22.18 -14.47
C ALA A 19 -13.77 22.71 -14.35
N ASP A 20 -14.58 22.60 -15.40
CA ASP A 20 -15.97 23.00 -15.44
C ASP A 20 -16.92 22.04 -14.72
N PHE A 21 -16.41 20.90 -14.25
CA PHE A 21 -17.22 19.91 -13.53
C PHE A 21 -17.76 20.46 -12.20
N ALA A 22 -16.95 21.24 -11.48
CA ALA A 22 -17.33 21.76 -10.16
C ALA A 22 -17.83 23.21 -10.26
N SER A 23 -19.06 23.45 -9.79
CA SER A 23 -19.62 24.80 -9.59
C SER A 23 -19.09 25.48 -8.32
N GLY A 24 -18.48 24.72 -7.43
CA GLY A 24 -17.87 25.18 -6.19
C GLY A 24 -16.99 24.13 -5.55
N VAL A 25 -16.09 24.59 -4.68
CA VAL A 25 -15.20 23.74 -3.90
C VAL A 25 -15.28 24.15 -2.44
N GLU A 26 -15.55 23.19 -1.57
CA GLU A 26 -15.57 23.40 -0.12
C GLU A 26 -14.46 22.62 0.54
N LEU A 27 -13.75 23.25 1.44
CA LEU A 27 -12.80 22.60 2.33
C LEU A 27 -13.52 22.27 3.64
N LEU A 28 -13.77 20.99 3.87
CA LEU A 28 -14.41 20.50 5.08
C LEU A 28 -13.33 20.20 6.12
N SER A 29 -13.13 21.08 7.08
CA SER A 29 -12.32 20.82 8.27
C SER A 29 -13.10 19.94 9.24
N ASN A 30 -12.42 19.01 9.92
CA ASN A 30 -13.05 18.03 10.83
C ASN A 30 -14.10 17.14 10.16
N TYR A 31 -13.82 16.74 8.90
CA TYR A 31 -14.71 15.84 8.18
C TYR A 31 -14.90 14.54 8.96
N ASN A 32 -16.18 14.25 9.25
CA ASN A 32 -16.60 13.03 9.91
C ASN A 32 -17.33 12.16 8.88
N ASP A 33 -16.79 10.99 8.60
CA ASP A 33 -17.38 9.99 7.71
C ASP A 33 -18.61 9.27 8.33
N GLY A 34 -19.19 9.83 9.39
CA GLY A 34 -20.31 9.25 10.14
C GLY A 34 -19.90 8.04 10.99
N ASN A 35 -18.64 7.93 11.36
CA ASN A 35 -18.18 6.86 12.27
C ASN A 35 -18.57 7.19 13.71
N VAL A 36 -19.27 6.28 14.38
CA VAL A 36 -19.70 6.38 15.79
C VAL A 36 -18.54 6.68 16.74
N GLY A 37 -17.32 6.19 16.43
CA GLY A 37 -16.12 6.40 17.24
C GLY A 37 -15.40 7.74 17.05
N ASN A 38 -15.77 8.57 16.08
CA ASN A 38 -15.00 9.78 15.73
C ASN A 38 -14.99 10.85 16.81
N SER A 39 -16.00 10.89 17.69
CA SER A 39 -16.02 11.79 18.85
C SER A 39 -14.92 11.50 19.87
N PHE A 40 -14.41 10.26 19.91
CA PHE A 40 -13.35 9.79 20.81
C PHE A 40 -11.98 9.71 20.09
N ASN A 41 -11.95 9.53 18.77
CA ASN A 41 -10.74 9.44 17.95
C ASN A 41 -10.58 10.74 17.15
N SER A 42 -9.98 11.75 17.73
CA SER A 42 -9.84 13.06 17.12
C SER A 42 -8.69 13.16 16.10
N LYS A 43 -8.69 12.36 15.06
CA LYS A 43 -7.98 12.76 13.85
C LYS A 43 -8.94 13.61 13.03
N GLU A 44 -8.74 14.92 13.11
CA GLU A 44 -9.37 15.85 12.19
C GLU A 44 -8.87 15.52 10.78
N THR A 45 -9.75 14.98 9.96
CA THR A 45 -9.50 14.79 8.54
C THR A 45 -10.06 15.99 7.79
N THR A 46 -9.25 16.55 6.91
CA THR A 46 -9.72 17.57 5.98
C THR A 46 -10.16 16.89 4.70
N ALA A 47 -11.37 17.16 4.24
CA ALA A 47 -11.90 16.66 2.99
C ALA A 47 -12.18 17.82 2.02
N LEU A 48 -11.91 17.60 0.74
CA LEU A 48 -12.28 18.50 -0.34
C LEU A 48 -13.65 18.05 -0.88
N ASN A 49 -14.65 18.90 -0.77
CA ASN A 49 -15.97 18.64 -1.32
C ASN A 49 -16.17 19.45 -2.60
N LEU A 50 -16.35 18.77 -3.73
CA LEU A 50 -16.71 19.40 -4.99
C LEU A 50 -18.22 19.51 -5.08
N ILE A 51 -18.73 20.72 -5.31
CA ILE A 51 -20.15 20.98 -5.46
C ILE A 51 -20.48 21.01 -6.94
N ASN A 52 -21.46 20.20 -7.34
CA ASN A 52 -22.10 20.27 -8.64
C ASN A 52 -23.58 19.92 -8.50
N LYS A 53 -24.44 20.93 -8.38
CA LYS A 53 -25.87 20.77 -8.15
C LYS A 53 -26.61 20.10 -9.30
N ASP A 54 -26.10 20.25 -10.52
CA ASP A 54 -26.73 19.72 -11.74
C ASP A 54 -26.31 18.27 -12.05
N PHE A 55 -25.33 17.75 -11.30
CA PHE A 55 -24.73 16.45 -11.52
C PHE A 55 -25.32 15.38 -10.59
N HIS A 56 -26.63 15.22 -10.61
CA HIS A 56 -27.30 14.16 -9.87
C HIS A 56 -27.81 13.09 -10.83
N ASN A 57 -27.39 11.83 -10.61
CA ASN A 57 -27.80 10.66 -11.41
C ASN A 57 -27.41 10.70 -12.90
N LYS A 58 -26.49 11.59 -13.28
CA LYS A 58 -25.97 11.73 -14.64
C LYS A 58 -24.56 11.12 -14.73
N TRP A 59 -24.13 10.83 -15.93
CA TRP A 59 -22.73 10.51 -16.24
C TRP A 59 -22.01 11.79 -16.67
N ALA A 60 -20.82 12.00 -16.13
CA ALA A 60 -19.84 12.95 -16.67
C ALA A 60 -18.55 12.20 -16.98
N GLY A 61 -17.82 12.63 -17.96
CA GLY A 61 -16.57 12.00 -18.33
C GLY A 61 -15.71 12.92 -19.16
N ASN A 62 -14.43 12.56 -19.22
CA ASN A 62 -13.44 13.18 -20.08
C ASN A 62 -12.79 12.07 -20.92
N PHE A 63 -12.73 12.31 -22.21
CA PHE A 63 -12.09 11.42 -23.18
C PHE A 63 -11.06 12.23 -23.93
N THR A 64 -9.80 11.90 -23.77
CA THR A 64 -8.67 12.58 -24.41
C THR A 64 -7.80 11.55 -25.10
N GLU A 65 -7.70 11.68 -26.41
CA GLU A 65 -6.88 10.82 -27.24
C GLU A 65 -5.83 11.66 -27.97
N GLY A 66 -4.57 11.30 -27.81
CA GLY A 66 -3.43 11.94 -28.46
C GLY A 66 -2.65 10.97 -29.31
N GLY A 67 -2.27 11.41 -30.50
CA GLY A 67 -1.39 10.68 -31.42
C GLY A 67 -0.17 11.53 -31.79
N GLY A 68 0.98 10.91 -32.00
CA GLY A 68 2.21 11.58 -32.35
C GLY A 68 3.07 10.82 -33.35
N MET A 69 4.15 11.44 -33.80
CA MET A 69 5.12 10.80 -34.68
C MET A 69 5.75 9.57 -34.03
N LYS A 70 6.25 8.62 -34.81
CA LYS A 70 6.85 7.36 -34.34
C LYS A 70 5.89 6.50 -33.51
N ASN A 71 4.60 6.47 -33.89
CA ASN A 71 3.55 5.69 -33.23
C ASN A 71 3.37 6.04 -31.74
N LYS A 72 3.62 7.29 -31.36
CA LYS A 72 3.31 7.76 -30.00
C LYS A 72 1.81 7.92 -29.84
N PHE A 73 1.32 7.48 -28.67
CA PHE A 73 -0.08 7.68 -28.27
C PHE A 73 -0.19 8.01 -26.79
N ASP A 74 -1.25 8.74 -26.45
CA ASP A 74 -1.66 9.06 -25.08
C ASP A 74 -3.19 9.06 -25.02
N SER A 75 -3.75 8.17 -24.20
CA SER A 75 -5.19 7.97 -24.02
C SER A 75 -5.53 8.17 -22.57
N LYS A 76 -6.41 9.13 -22.25
CA LYS A 76 -6.85 9.47 -20.89
C LYS A 76 -8.37 9.55 -20.86
N ASN A 77 -8.99 8.52 -20.33
CA ASN A 77 -10.43 8.35 -20.31
C ASN A 77 -10.95 8.20 -18.89
N SER A 78 -11.99 8.94 -18.56
CA SER A 78 -12.67 8.82 -17.29
C SER A 78 -14.17 9.02 -17.45
N ALA A 79 -14.93 8.28 -16.66
CA ALA A 79 -16.37 8.45 -16.52
C ALA A 79 -16.76 8.36 -15.05
N LEU A 80 -17.65 9.24 -14.61
CA LEU A 80 -18.15 9.33 -13.25
C LEU A 80 -19.67 9.40 -13.28
N LYS A 81 -20.31 8.59 -12.44
CA LYS A 81 -21.75 8.68 -12.14
C LYS A 81 -21.95 8.85 -10.66
N MET A 82 -22.79 9.79 -10.29
CA MET A 82 -23.17 10.00 -8.91
C MET A 82 -24.67 9.85 -8.73
N GLY A 83 -25.07 9.03 -7.79
CA GLY A 83 -26.46 8.81 -7.45
C GLY A 83 -26.63 8.46 -5.98
N ASN A 84 -27.83 8.65 -5.45
CA ASN A 84 -28.13 8.43 -4.03
C ASN A 84 -27.89 6.97 -3.60
N LYS A 85 -28.19 6.01 -4.47
CA LYS A 85 -28.05 4.58 -4.17
C LYS A 85 -26.85 3.94 -4.83
N VAL A 86 -26.42 4.47 -5.98
CA VAL A 86 -25.33 3.90 -6.78
C VAL A 86 -24.48 5.02 -7.34
N SER A 87 -23.21 5.00 -7.02
CA SER A 87 -22.19 5.85 -7.63
C SER A 87 -21.10 4.97 -8.26
N ALA A 88 -20.58 5.37 -9.42
CA ALA A 88 -19.56 4.62 -10.13
C ALA A 88 -18.51 5.56 -10.71
N SER A 89 -17.25 5.13 -10.71
CA SER A 89 -16.19 5.79 -11.47
C SER A 89 -15.40 4.77 -12.29
N ILE A 90 -15.06 5.14 -13.50
CA ILE A 90 -14.26 4.33 -14.43
C ILE A 90 -13.12 5.20 -14.92
N ILE A 91 -11.90 4.69 -14.89
CA ILE A 91 -10.71 5.33 -15.43
C ILE A 91 -9.99 4.30 -16.31
N ALA A 92 -9.64 4.69 -17.52
CA ALA A 92 -8.89 3.85 -18.46
C ALA A 92 -7.87 4.73 -19.19
N ASN A 93 -6.61 4.65 -18.78
CA ASN A 93 -5.54 5.45 -19.35
C ASN A 93 -4.46 4.53 -19.91
N ALA A 94 -3.87 4.90 -21.03
CA ALA A 94 -2.75 4.20 -21.60
C ALA A 94 -1.87 5.16 -22.40
N ASN A 95 -0.56 4.99 -22.34
CA ASN A 95 0.36 5.75 -23.18
C ASN A 95 1.65 4.97 -23.47
N ASN A 96 2.40 5.47 -24.45
CA ASN A 96 3.78 5.08 -24.74
C ASN A 96 4.73 6.30 -24.82
N THR A 97 4.40 7.36 -24.10
CA THR A 97 5.13 8.63 -24.04
C THR A 97 6.21 8.66 -22.94
N ASN A 98 6.47 7.55 -22.29
CA ASN A 98 7.35 7.36 -21.14
C ASN A 98 6.78 7.92 -19.81
N GLU A 99 5.51 8.29 -19.78
CA GLU A 99 4.84 8.72 -18.57
C GLU A 99 4.24 7.51 -17.82
N ALA A 100 4.32 7.52 -16.50
CA ALA A 100 3.57 6.57 -15.68
C ALA A 100 2.10 7.00 -15.66
N VAL A 101 1.20 6.13 -16.14
CA VAL A 101 -0.26 6.38 -16.10
C VAL A 101 -0.84 6.28 -14.69
N PHE A 102 -0.10 5.71 -13.76
CA PHE A 102 -0.50 5.49 -12.37
C PHE A 102 0.73 5.49 -11.46
N SER A 103 0.72 6.35 -10.47
CA SER A 103 1.83 6.52 -9.53
C SER A 103 1.60 5.73 -8.23
N ILE A 104 2.65 5.58 -7.44
CA ILE A 104 2.54 5.00 -6.09
C ILE A 104 1.59 5.81 -5.20
N MET A 105 1.53 7.15 -5.38
CA MET A 105 0.60 8.01 -4.65
C MET A 105 -0.85 7.78 -5.07
N ASP A 106 -1.09 7.56 -6.35
CA ASP A 106 -2.41 7.20 -6.85
C ASP A 106 -2.85 5.84 -6.29
N TYR A 107 -1.92 4.87 -6.22
CA TYR A 107 -2.17 3.57 -5.58
C TYR A 107 -2.49 3.70 -4.09
N LEU A 108 -1.69 4.45 -3.34
CA LEU A 108 -1.92 4.68 -1.92
C LEU A 108 -3.27 5.37 -1.69
N ASN A 109 -3.60 6.37 -2.49
CA ASN A 109 -4.87 7.07 -2.42
C ASN A 109 -6.06 6.15 -2.77
N ALA A 110 -5.92 5.32 -3.80
CA ALA A 110 -6.92 4.33 -4.18
C ALA A 110 -7.21 3.30 -3.07
N ASN A 111 -6.22 3.04 -2.22
CA ASN A 111 -6.31 2.12 -1.09
C ASN A 111 -6.65 2.81 0.25
N GLY A 112 -7.17 4.03 0.22
CA GLY A 112 -7.56 4.78 1.42
C GLY A 112 -6.44 5.66 1.99
N GLY A 113 -5.41 5.94 1.20
CA GLY A 113 -4.26 6.78 1.57
C GLY A 113 -3.36 6.12 2.62
N LEU A 114 -2.38 6.87 3.09
CA LEU A 114 -1.52 6.46 4.23
C LEU A 114 -2.32 6.26 5.53
N THR A 115 -3.53 6.79 5.59
CA THR A 115 -4.42 6.70 6.75
C THR A 115 -5.43 5.55 6.67
N GLY A 116 -5.64 4.96 5.49
CA GLY A 116 -6.63 3.90 5.26
C GLY A 116 -6.24 2.52 5.79
N VAL A 117 -4.98 2.38 6.24
CA VAL A 117 -4.44 1.16 6.84
C VAL A 117 -3.98 1.45 8.26
N LYS A 118 -4.88 1.94 9.11
CA LYS A 118 -4.64 2.00 10.54
C LYS A 118 -5.35 0.86 11.21
N THR A 119 -4.55 -0.12 11.59
CA THR A 119 -4.94 -1.03 12.67
C THR A 119 -4.87 -0.29 13.99
N THR A 120 -5.67 -0.70 14.94
CA THR A 120 -5.70 -0.18 16.31
C THR A 120 -4.31 -0.19 16.96
N ASN A 121 -3.41 -1.02 16.48
CA ASN A 121 -2.07 -1.27 17.02
C ASN A 121 -0.91 -0.90 16.06
N GLY A 122 -1.17 -0.27 14.92
CA GLY A 122 -0.11 0.20 14.01
C GLY A 122 0.60 -0.88 13.18
N PHE A 123 0.18 -2.14 13.23
CA PHE A 123 0.92 -3.28 12.68
C PHE A 123 0.50 -3.75 11.28
N ALA A 124 -0.67 -3.42 10.77
CA ALA A 124 -1.00 -3.72 9.38
C ALA A 124 -0.57 -2.56 8.47
N GLN A 125 0.71 -2.43 8.26
CA GLN A 125 1.22 -1.64 7.14
C GLN A 125 0.99 -2.44 5.86
N LEU A 126 0.25 -1.87 4.92
CA LEU A 126 0.23 -2.36 3.54
C LEU A 126 1.63 -2.09 2.96
N SER A 127 2.56 -2.99 3.20
CA SER A 127 3.87 -2.91 2.57
C SER A 127 3.71 -3.30 1.11
N LEU A 128 3.98 -2.36 0.20
CA LEU A 128 4.14 -2.67 -1.21
C LEU A 128 5.24 -3.72 -1.37
N SER A 129 4.95 -4.81 -2.04
CA SER A 129 5.97 -5.76 -2.46
C SER A 129 6.97 -5.08 -3.40
N SER A 130 8.16 -5.65 -3.54
CA SER A 130 9.15 -5.16 -4.50
C SER A 130 8.58 -5.16 -5.93
N ALA A 131 7.77 -6.15 -6.28
CA ALA A 131 7.11 -6.24 -7.58
C ALA A 131 6.11 -5.10 -7.79
N GLU A 132 5.25 -4.81 -6.80
CA GLU A 132 4.31 -3.68 -6.88
C GLU A 132 5.03 -2.34 -7.04
N ARG A 133 6.10 -2.10 -6.26
CA ARG A 133 6.90 -0.87 -6.39
C ARG A 133 7.49 -0.71 -7.79
N ASN A 134 8.06 -1.76 -8.34
CA ASN A 134 8.69 -1.74 -9.65
C ASN A 134 7.69 -1.48 -10.79
N VAL A 135 6.45 -1.97 -10.67
CA VAL A 135 5.38 -1.66 -11.64
C VAL A 135 4.95 -0.20 -11.56
N LEU A 136 4.86 0.34 -10.33
CA LEU A 136 4.30 1.69 -10.10
C LEU A 136 5.33 2.82 -10.18
N MET A 137 6.63 2.52 -10.04
CA MET A 137 7.69 3.54 -10.05
C MET A 137 8.53 3.42 -11.33
N PRO A 138 8.53 4.44 -12.19
CA PRO A 138 9.48 4.52 -13.29
C PRO A 138 10.91 4.62 -12.78
N SER A 139 11.84 4.04 -13.50
CA SER A 139 13.28 4.19 -13.26
C SER A 139 13.82 5.30 -14.19
N ASN A 140 14.81 6.06 -13.73
CA ASN A 140 15.38 7.19 -14.48
C ASN A 140 16.15 6.77 -15.73
N ASP A 141 16.53 5.50 -15.84
CA ASP A 141 17.26 4.90 -16.96
C ASP A 141 16.30 4.39 -18.06
N GLU A 142 14.98 4.49 -17.86
CA GLU A 142 13.99 4.06 -18.85
C GLU A 142 13.91 5.06 -20.02
N TYR A 143 14.27 4.61 -21.23
CA TYR A 143 14.14 5.42 -22.45
C TYR A 143 12.86 5.12 -23.24
N LYS A 144 12.21 4.00 -22.97
CA LYS A 144 10.93 3.61 -23.58
C LYS A 144 10.06 2.94 -22.55
N ARG A 145 8.86 3.48 -22.37
CA ARG A 145 7.83 2.89 -21.50
C ARG A 145 6.47 2.95 -22.19
N THR A 146 5.76 1.84 -22.15
CA THR A 146 4.34 1.74 -22.47
C THR A 146 3.65 1.32 -21.19
N SER A 147 2.61 2.01 -20.81
CA SER A 147 1.84 1.69 -19.61
C SER A 147 0.34 1.89 -19.83
N GLY A 148 -0.46 1.07 -19.15
CA GLY A 148 -1.90 1.13 -19.17
C GLY A 148 -2.50 0.86 -17.80
N ILE A 149 -3.60 1.54 -17.47
CA ILE A 149 -4.38 1.32 -16.25
C ILE A 149 -5.87 1.25 -16.58
N GLY A 150 -6.54 0.29 -15.95
CA GLY A 150 -7.99 0.25 -15.78
C GLY A 150 -8.34 0.35 -14.30
N ASN A 151 -9.25 1.24 -13.94
CA ASN A 151 -9.76 1.38 -12.57
C ASN A 151 -11.28 1.51 -12.62
N VAL A 152 -11.97 0.69 -11.83
CA VAL A 152 -13.42 0.75 -11.67
C VAL A 152 -13.73 0.81 -10.18
N ASN A 153 -14.49 1.83 -9.78
CA ASN A 153 -15.04 1.92 -8.42
C ASN A 153 -16.56 1.97 -8.49
N LEU A 154 -17.20 1.21 -7.62
CA LEU A 154 -18.65 1.15 -7.47
C LEU A 154 -19.01 1.33 -5.99
N THR A 155 -19.81 2.33 -5.69
CA THR A 155 -20.37 2.53 -4.35
C THR A 155 -21.85 2.24 -4.37
N LEU A 156 -22.29 1.37 -3.49
CA LEU A 156 -23.67 0.96 -3.32
C LEU A 156 -24.18 1.40 -1.95
N LYS A 157 -25.34 2.05 -1.90
CA LYS A 157 -26.04 2.47 -0.69
C LYS A 157 -27.50 2.01 -0.76
N PRO A 158 -27.78 0.71 -0.55
CA PRO A 158 -29.14 0.20 -0.61
C PRO A 158 -30.04 0.78 0.48
N SER A 159 -29.45 1.21 1.60
CA SER A 159 -30.13 1.88 2.70
C SER A 159 -29.24 2.97 3.32
N SER A 160 -29.79 3.81 4.19
CA SER A 160 -29.04 4.79 4.98
C SER A 160 -28.07 4.14 5.99
N HIS A 161 -28.29 2.87 6.31
CA HIS A 161 -27.50 2.14 7.31
C HIS A 161 -26.41 1.26 6.71
N TYR A 162 -26.38 1.10 5.38
CA TYR A 162 -25.41 0.24 4.73
C TYR A 162 -24.80 0.90 3.51
N LYS A 163 -23.47 0.90 3.48
CA LYS A 163 -22.65 1.35 2.34
C LYS A 163 -21.62 0.29 1.99
N ALA A 164 -21.53 -0.08 0.72
CA ALA A 164 -20.47 -0.93 0.19
C ALA A 164 -19.74 -0.19 -0.93
N THR A 165 -18.42 -0.26 -0.93
CA THR A 165 -17.57 0.29 -2.01
C THR A 165 -16.69 -0.84 -2.53
N ILE A 166 -16.76 -1.09 -3.83
CA ILE A 166 -15.96 -2.07 -4.56
C ILE A 166 -15.00 -1.30 -5.45
N GLY A 167 -13.71 -1.61 -5.40
CA GLY A 167 -12.70 -1.04 -6.27
C GLY A 167 -11.90 -2.15 -6.94
N VAL A 168 -11.66 -2.02 -8.24
CA VAL A 168 -10.79 -2.90 -9.02
C VAL A 168 -9.81 -2.05 -9.79
N ILE A 169 -8.53 -2.37 -9.67
CA ILE A 169 -7.45 -1.71 -10.39
C ILE A 169 -6.65 -2.78 -11.12
N HIS A 170 -6.36 -2.54 -12.38
CA HIS A 170 -5.39 -3.31 -13.15
C HIS A 170 -4.43 -2.36 -13.84
N ASN A 171 -3.13 -2.61 -13.71
CA ASN A 171 -2.07 -1.83 -14.34
C ASN A 171 -1.10 -2.78 -15.04
N GLU A 172 -0.70 -2.42 -16.25
CA GLU A 172 0.35 -3.11 -17.00
C GLU A 172 1.43 -2.14 -17.44
N MET A 173 2.68 -2.62 -17.50
CA MET A 173 3.79 -1.86 -18.04
C MET A 173 4.79 -2.74 -18.79
N ASP A 174 5.35 -2.19 -19.86
CA ASP A 174 6.52 -2.70 -20.59
C ASP A 174 7.52 -1.54 -20.74
N ALA A 175 8.73 -1.72 -20.21
CA ALA A 175 9.75 -0.68 -20.24
C ALA A 175 11.09 -1.23 -20.73
N LYS A 176 11.86 -0.36 -21.36
CA LYS A 176 13.25 -0.61 -21.74
C LYS A 176 14.13 0.46 -21.13
N SER A 177 15.24 0.02 -20.54
CA SER A 177 16.25 0.87 -19.95
C SER A 177 17.59 0.70 -20.64
N ALA A 178 18.39 1.75 -20.66
CA ALA A 178 19.78 1.71 -21.09
C ALA A 178 20.57 2.69 -20.23
N LEU A 179 21.69 2.22 -19.71
CA LEU A 179 22.61 3.03 -18.91
C LEU A 179 24.03 2.73 -19.41
N SER A 180 24.81 3.76 -19.64
CA SER A 180 26.25 3.66 -19.92
C SER A 180 27.01 4.44 -18.86
N THR A 181 27.94 3.78 -18.21
CA THR A 181 28.77 4.37 -17.15
C THR A 181 30.23 4.20 -17.52
N GLU A 182 31.00 5.29 -17.46
CA GLU A 182 32.43 5.26 -17.67
C GLU A 182 33.15 5.65 -16.37
N GLN A 183 34.11 4.83 -15.95
CA GLN A 183 34.90 5.01 -14.75
C GLN A 183 36.40 5.05 -15.11
N HIS A 184 37.10 6.05 -14.63
CA HIS A 184 38.55 6.16 -14.70
C HIS A 184 39.14 5.91 -13.31
N ILE A 185 39.77 4.77 -13.09
CA ILE A 185 40.38 4.40 -11.83
C ILE A 185 41.88 4.67 -11.94
N LYS A 186 42.38 5.65 -11.21
CA LYS A 186 43.83 5.95 -11.14
C LYS A 186 44.44 5.18 -10.00
N MET A 187 45.32 4.28 -10.30
CA MET A 187 46.18 3.57 -9.34
C MET A 187 47.63 4.08 -9.45
N ALA A 188 48.45 3.83 -8.43
CA ALA A 188 49.83 4.31 -8.38
C ALA A 188 50.72 3.83 -9.55
N GLN A 189 50.37 2.70 -10.18
CA GLN A 189 51.15 2.08 -11.26
C GLN A 189 50.35 1.85 -12.54
N GLU A 190 49.03 2.05 -12.54
CA GLU A 190 48.17 1.76 -13.71
C GLU A 190 46.91 2.62 -13.72
N ASN A 191 46.50 3.08 -14.90
CA ASN A 191 45.22 3.71 -15.12
C ASN A 191 44.26 2.71 -15.75
N ILE A 192 43.20 2.34 -15.03
CA ILE A 192 42.16 1.43 -15.52
C ILE A 192 41.00 2.27 -16.01
N ARG A 193 40.61 2.03 -17.25
CA ARG A 193 39.33 2.54 -17.80
C ARG A 193 38.34 1.40 -17.81
N LYS A 194 37.26 1.56 -17.08
CA LYS A 194 36.12 0.67 -17.08
C LYS A 194 34.92 1.36 -17.74
N SER A 195 34.33 0.73 -18.74
CA SER A 195 33.02 1.15 -19.28
C SER A 195 32.01 0.03 -19.04
N THR A 196 30.85 0.38 -18.50
CA THR A 196 29.75 -0.55 -18.26
C THR A 196 28.54 -0.11 -19.09
N GLU A 197 28.03 -1.02 -19.90
CA GLU A 197 26.78 -0.82 -20.67
C GLU A 197 25.72 -1.77 -20.12
N GLU A 198 24.61 -1.19 -19.65
CA GLU A 198 23.46 -1.92 -19.11
C GLU A 198 22.28 -1.75 -20.06
N ASN A 199 21.66 -2.84 -20.48
CA ASN A 199 20.47 -2.86 -21.28
C ASN A 199 19.41 -3.72 -20.59
N GLY A 200 18.28 -3.09 -20.23
CA GLY A 200 17.22 -3.73 -19.46
C GLY A 200 15.89 -3.76 -20.22
N LYS A 201 15.12 -4.79 -19.94
CA LYS A 201 13.73 -4.92 -20.32
C LYS A 201 12.92 -5.34 -19.09
N LYS A 202 11.93 -4.52 -18.72
CA LYS A 202 11.00 -4.77 -17.61
C LYS A 202 9.61 -4.94 -18.16
N ARG A 203 8.90 -5.96 -17.73
CA ARG A 203 7.49 -6.15 -18.00
C ARG A 203 6.79 -6.52 -16.70
N GLY A 204 5.71 -5.81 -16.38
CA GLY A 204 5.00 -6.05 -15.14
C GLY A 204 3.52 -5.80 -15.24
N SER A 205 2.77 -6.51 -14.40
CA SER A 205 1.36 -6.27 -14.17
C SER A 205 1.04 -6.24 -12.68
N PHE A 206 0.05 -5.47 -12.34
CA PHE A 206 -0.48 -5.34 -10.99
C PHE A 206 -1.99 -5.29 -11.05
N SER A 207 -2.64 -6.10 -10.20
CA SER A 207 -4.10 -6.11 -10.04
C SER A 207 -4.45 -5.97 -8.57
N SER A 208 -5.46 -5.17 -8.26
CA SER A 208 -5.96 -4.99 -6.91
C SER A 208 -7.48 -5.01 -6.88
N PHE A 209 -8.04 -5.72 -5.91
CA PHE A 209 -9.45 -5.71 -5.55
C PHE A 209 -9.60 -5.17 -4.14
N ASN A 210 -10.51 -4.24 -3.94
CA ASN A 210 -10.82 -3.64 -2.65
C ASN A 210 -12.34 -3.66 -2.44
N LEU A 211 -12.78 -4.21 -1.31
CA LEU A 211 -14.17 -4.20 -0.87
C LEU A 211 -14.22 -3.57 0.52
N SER A 212 -14.88 -2.44 0.65
CA SER A 212 -15.13 -1.78 1.92
C SER A 212 -16.63 -1.75 2.20
N GLN A 213 -17.05 -2.25 3.34
CA GLN A 213 -18.43 -2.26 3.76
C GLN A 213 -18.56 -1.55 5.12
N LYS A 214 -19.54 -0.70 5.24
CA LYS A 214 -19.95 -0.06 6.49
C LYS A 214 -21.41 -0.39 6.75
N TRP A 215 -21.67 -0.91 7.92
CA TRP A 215 -23.01 -1.20 8.41
C TRP A 215 -23.25 -0.51 9.75
N ASP A 216 -24.11 0.49 9.74
CA ASP A 216 -24.60 1.15 10.94
C ASP A 216 -25.79 0.34 11.48
N VAL A 217 -25.52 -0.61 12.40
CA VAL A 217 -26.51 -1.52 13.00
C VAL A 217 -27.62 -0.71 13.67
N ASN A 218 -27.21 0.37 14.33
CA ASN A 218 -28.07 1.40 14.91
C ASN A 218 -27.28 2.71 15.06
N GLN A 219 -27.90 3.74 15.63
CA GLN A 219 -27.26 5.05 15.83
C GLN A 219 -26.03 5.02 16.77
N TYR A 220 -25.83 3.95 17.52
CA TYR A 220 -24.74 3.79 18.50
C TYR A 220 -23.69 2.77 18.07
N THR A 221 -23.98 1.93 17.08
CA THR A 221 -23.13 0.79 16.73
C THR A 221 -22.88 0.73 15.24
N SER A 222 -21.61 0.72 14.86
CA SER A 222 -21.18 0.54 13.47
C SER A 222 -20.18 -0.61 13.34
N LEU A 223 -20.34 -1.39 12.28
CA LEU A 223 -19.43 -2.43 11.83
C LEU A 223 -18.78 -2.02 10.52
N ARG A 224 -17.50 -2.30 10.37
CA ARG A 224 -16.79 -2.13 9.11
C ARG A 224 -16.08 -3.42 8.73
N PHE A 225 -16.16 -3.76 7.46
CA PHE A 225 -15.42 -4.85 6.85
C PHE A 225 -14.59 -4.28 5.73
N GLN A 226 -13.33 -4.63 5.67
CA GLN A 226 -12.44 -4.22 4.59
C GLN A 226 -11.67 -5.45 4.10
N THR A 227 -11.83 -5.74 2.83
CA THR A 227 -11.10 -6.81 2.14
C THR A 227 -10.24 -6.17 1.07
N LYS A 228 -8.96 -6.51 1.03
CA LYS A 228 -8.04 -6.09 -0.03
C LYS A 228 -7.32 -7.33 -0.54
N LEU A 229 -7.31 -7.50 -1.85
CA LEU A 229 -6.54 -8.51 -2.54
C LEU A 229 -5.65 -7.80 -3.56
N ALA A 230 -4.40 -8.21 -3.66
CA ALA A 230 -3.50 -7.67 -4.66
C ALA A 230 -2.63 -8.79 -5.23
N TYR A 231 -2.42 -8.74 -6.53
CA TYR A 231 -1.54 -9.64 -7.26
C TYR A 231 -0.60 -8.84 -8.16
N SER A 232 0.66 -9.24 -8.20
CA SER A 232 1.68 -8.65 -9.07
C SER A 232 2.51 -9.73 -9.76
N ASP A 233 2.86 -9.52 -11.02
CA ASP A 233 3.83 -10.33 -11.79
C ASP A 233 4.82 -9.36 -12.42
N MET A 234 6.11 -9.53 -12.13
CA MET A 234 7.19 -8.71 -12.63
C MET A 234 8.27 -9.58 -13.24
N ARG A 235 8.71 -9.22 -14.42
CA ARG A 235 9.83 -9.85 -15.13
C ARG A 235 10.81 -8.77 -15.52
N ASN A 236 12.03 -8.95 -15.11
CA ASN A 236 13.13 -8.07 -15.46
C ASN A 236 14.22 -8.92 -16.12
N SER A 237 14.70 -8.49 -17.27
CA SER A 237 15.86 -9.09 -17.93
C SER A 237 16.86 -7.96 -18.18
N MET A 238 18.08 -8.12 -17.69
CA MET A 238 19.13 -7.14 -17.80
C MET A 238 20.39 -7.81 -18.37
N SER A 239 21.01 -7.18 -19.35
CA SER A 239 22.31 -7.56 -19.89
C SER A 239 23.31 -6.46 -19.55
N ILE A 240 24.39 -6.83 -18.90
CA ILE A 240 25.48 -5.95 -18.48
C ILE A 240 26.71 -6.37 -19.25
N MET A 241 27.36 -5.41 -19.92
CA MET A 241 28.64 -5.57 -20.59
C MET A 241 29.66 -4.67 -19.92
N ASP A 242 30.64 -5.27 -19.29
CA ASP A 242 31.78 -4.57 -18.68
C ASP A 242 32.98 -4.65 -19.63
N TYR A 243 33.56 -3.50 -19.93
CA TYR A 243 34.76 -3.38 -20.75
C TYR A 243 35.91 -2.89 -19.86
N TYR A 244 36.99 -3.68 -19.78
CA TYR A 244 38.22 -3.35 -19.05
C TYR A 244 39.38 -3.33 -20.02
N ASN A 245 39.92 -2.14 -20.31
CA ASN A 245 41.03 -2.03 -21.28
C ASN A 245 40.75 -2.82 -22.59
N ASN A 246 41.25 -4.03 -22.74
CA ASN A 246 41.08 -4.90 -23.92
C ASN A 246 40.18 -6.13 -23.68
N ASN A 247 39.59 -6.28 -22.49
CA ASN A 247 38.74 -7.41 -22.15
C ASN A 247 37.29 -6.97 -22.01
N SER A 248 36.36 -7.87 -22.25
CA SER A 248 34.95 -7.65 -22.04
C SER A 248 34.32 -8.84 -21.33
N ASP A 249 33.49 -8.53 -20.34
CA ASP A 249 32.69 -9.50 -19.59
C ASP A 249 31.22 -9.25 -19.78
N ARG A 250 30.45 -10.32 -19.91
CA ARG A 250 29.00 -10.26 -20.09
C ARG A 250 28.28 -10.97 -18.95
N ASN A 251 27.34 -10.26 -18.34
CA ASN A 251 26.42 -10.80 -17.36
C ASN A 251 25.00 -10.64 -17.88
N THR A 252 24.15 -11.64 -17.63
CA THR A 252 22.73 -11.57 -17.95
C THR A 252 21.92 -11.99 -16.72
N ASP A 253 21.07 -11.11 -16.25
CA ASP A 253 20.20 -11.32 -15.11
C ASP A 253 18.75 -11.44 -15.58
N ASN A 254 18.07 -12.52 -15.21
CA ASN A 254 16.64 -12.70 -15.42
C ASN A 254 15.96 -12.84 -14.05
N ASP A 255 15.18 -11.86 -13.68
CA ASP A 255 14.46 -11.81 -12.40
C ASP A 255 12.94 -11.89 -12.67
N LYS A 256 12.30 -12.91 -12.10
CA LYS A 256 10.85 -13.08 -12.12
C LYS A 256 10.36 -13.01 -10.69
N ASN A 257 9.44 -12.10 -10.42
CA ASN A 257 8.87 -11.89 -9.09
C ASN A 257 7.34 -11.85 -9.18
N LYS A 258 6.69 -12.78 -8.47
CA LYS A 258 5.24 -12.81 -8.32
C LYS A 258 4.88 -12.53 -6.88
N GLY A 259 3.88 -11.71 -6.67
CA GLY A 259 3.38 -11.35 -5.35
C GLY A 259 1.88 -11.52 -5.25
N PHE A 260 1.42 -12.02 -4.11
CA PHE A 260 0.02 -12.03 -3.73
C PHE A 260 -0.12 -11.50 -2.30
N ASN A 261 -1.02 -10.55 -2.10
CA ASN A 261 -1.35 -9.99 -0.80
C ASN A 261 -2.86 -10.08 -0.57
N ALA A 262 -3.25 -10.50 0.62
CA ALA A 262 -4.63 -10.50 1.08
C ALA A 262 -4.70 -9.84 2.46
N LEU A 263 -5.63 -8.90 2.64
CA LEU A 263 -5.93 -8.27 3.91
C LEU A 263 -7.44 -8.35 4.13
N GLN A 264 -7.83 -8.86 5.30
CA GLN A 264 -9.19 -8.80 5.80
C GLN A 264 -9.17 -8.09 7.16
N GLN A 265 -9.96 -7.03 7.27
CA GLN A 265 -10.14 -6.30 8.52
C GLN A 265 -11.63 -6.26 8.87
N VAL A 266 -11.92 -6.50 10.14
CA VAL A 266 -13.25 -6.31 10.71
C VAL A 266 -13.11 -5.38 11.91
N SER A 267 -13.91 -4.34 11.99
CA SER A 267 -13.91 -3.44 13.14
C SER A 267 -15.32 -3.10 13.61
N LEU A 268 -15.45 -3.01 14.91
CA LEU A 268 -16.66 -2.64 15.65
C LEU A 268 -16.41 -1.36 16.42
N ASN A 269 -17.35 -0.43 16.37
CA ASN A 269 -17.43 0.70 17.28
C ASN A 269 -18.84 0.77 17.84
N SER A 270 -18.97 0.84 19.16
CA SER A 270 -20.27 0.91 19.85
C SER A 270 -20.22 1.85 21.03
N LEU A 271 -21.14 2.81 21.05
CA LEU A 271 -21.34 3.66 22.24
C LEU A 271 -22.10 2.87 23.30
N ILE A 272 -21.49 2.64 24.44
CA ILE A 272 -22.08 1.94 25.59
C ILE A 272 -22.05 2.90 26.78
N GLY A 273 -23.23 3.34 27.23
CA GLY A 273 -23.34 4.37 28.24
C GLY A 273 -22.71 5.69 27.78
N LYS A 274 -21.73 6.20 28.51
CA LYS A 274 -20.98 7.42 28.15
C LYS A 274 -19.69 7.14 27.39
N GLY A 275 -19.31 5.88 27.20
CA GLY A 275 -18.04 5.48 26.63
C GLY A 275 -18.16 4.82 25.27
N LEU A 276 -17.02 4.56 24.64
CA LEU A 276 -16.87 3.88 23.36
C LEU A 276 -16.20 2.51 23.56
N LEU A 277 -16.94 1.45 23.27
CA LEU A 277 -16.36 0.13 23.04
C LEU A 277 -15.90 0.07 21.58
N TYR A 278 -14.65 -0.36 21.37
CA TYR A 278 -14.14 -0.62 20.02
C TYR A 278 -13.43 -1.97 19.98
N GLY A 279 -13.42 -2.58 18.82
CA GLY A 279 -12.69 -3.81 18.58
C GLY A 279 -12.31 -3.93 17.13
N SER A 280 -11.21 -4.65 16.87
CA SER A 280 -10.81 -5.02 15.52
C SER A 280 -10.18 -6.40 15.48
N VAL A 281 -10.34 -7.06 14.34
CA VAL A 281 -9.61 -8.27 13.97
C VAL A 281 -9.05 -8.05 12.58
N ASP A 282 -7.76 -8.28 12.44
CA ASP A 282 -7.01 -8.09 11.21
C ASP A 282 -6.36 -9.41 10.82
N PHE A 283 -6.53 -9.82 9.59
CA PHE A 283 -5.88 -10.95 8.97
C PHE A 283 -5.13 -10.46 7.75
N ALA A 284 -3.82 -10.65 7.70
CA ALA A 284 -3.00 -10.30 6.56
C ALA A 284 -2.15 -11.48 6.12
N PHE A 285 -2.26 -11.85 4.86
CA PHE A 285 -1.46 -12.87 4.22
C PHE A 285 -0.67 -12.26 3.07
N SER A 286 0.60 -12.59 2.96
CA SER A 286 1.39 -12.24 1.78
C SER A 286 2.23 -13.42 1.33
N LYS A 287 2.32 -13.57 0.01
CA LYS A 287 3.18 -14.54 -0.66
C LYS A 287 3.98 -13.83 -1.74
N SER A 288 5.28 -14.10 -1.80
CA SER A 288 6.14 -13.62 -2.87
C SER A 288 7.05 -14.76 -3.31
N ASP A 289 7.01 -15.06 -4.59
CA ASP A 289 7.89 -16.05 -5.24
C ASP A 289 8.83 -15.30 -6.18
N ARG A 290 10.14 -15.44 -5.99
CA ARG A 290 11.17 -14.81 -6.81
C ARG A 290 12.12 -15.85 -7.35
N ASN A 291 12.28 -15.86 -8.66
CA ASN A 291 13.26 -16.66 -9.37
C ASN A 291 14.27 -15.71 -10.01
N LEU A 292 15.51 -15.83 -9.63
CA LEU A 292 16.64 -15.09 -10.18
C LEU A 292 17.59 -16.06 -10.87
N ASP A 293 17.84 -15.83 -12.14
CA ASP A 293 18.75 -16.60 -12.97
C ASP A 293 19.83 -15.65 -13.51
N ILE A 294 21.08 -15.90 -13.13
CA ILE A 294 22.25 -15.10 -13.49
C ILE A 294 23.21 -15.96 -14.29
N LEU A 295 23.49 -15.56 -15.51
CA LEU A 295 24.59 -16.07 -16.30
C LEU A 295 25.72 -15.04 -16.27
N SER A 296 26.87 -15.42 -15.72
CA SER A 296 28.01 -14.54 -15.56
C SER A 296 29.25 -15.16 -16.15
N SER A 297 30.11 -14.32 -16.77
CA SER A 297 31.46 -14.69 -17.17
C SER A 297 32.45 -14.72 -15.99
N TYR A 298 32.05 -14.21 -14.81
CA TYR A 298 32.82 -14.31 -13.57
C TYR A 298 32.56 -15.63 -12.84
N GLU A 299 33.48 -16.05 -12.00
CA GLU A 299 33.26 -17.12 -11.04
C GLU A 299 32.22 -16.67 -10.00
N LEU A 300 31.09 -17.38 -9.97
CA LEU A 300 30.03 -17.18 -8.99
C LEU A 300 30.25 -18.05 -7.75
N PRO A 301 29.65 -17.75 -6.59
CA PRO A 301 29.74 -18.57 -5.39
C PRO A 301 29.33 -20.02 -5.65
N ILE A 302 30.20 -20.98 -5.27
CA ILE A 302 30.04 -22.41 -5.58
C ILE A 302 28.74 -23.01 -5.08
N GLU A 303 28.19 -22.51 -3.96
CA GLU A 303 27.00 -23.08 -3.31
C GLU A 303 25.74 -23.01 -4.17
N TYR A 304 25.68 -22.10 -5.16
CA TYR A 304 24.48 -21.86 -5.96
C TYR A 304 24.74 -21.95 -7.48
N THR A 305 25.96 -22.31 -7.86
CA THR A 305 26.37 -22.39 -9.27
C THR A 305 25.94 -23.74 -9.87
N GLN A 306 25.22 -23.71 -10.98
CA GLN A 306 24.86 -24.90 -11.74
C GLN A 306 26.04 -25.40 -12.59
N ALA A 307 25.93 -26.63 -13.13
CA ALA A 307 26.97 -27.25 -13.94
C ALA A 307 27.33 -26.47 -15.24
N ASP A 308 26.45 -25.62 -15.71
CA ASP A 308 26.62 -24.74 -16.89
C ASP A 308 27.24 -23.37 -16.55
N GLY A 309 27.60 -23.13 -15.26
CA GLY A 309 28.15 -21.86 -14.79
C GLY A 309 27.06 -20.80 -14.45
N SER A 310 25.79 -21.13 -14.59
CA SER A 310 24.71 -20.21 -14.17
C SER A 310 24.49 -20.28 -12.66
N TYR A 311 24.01 -19.16 -12.11
CA TYR A 311 23.64 -19.01 -10.71
C TYR A 311 22.13 -18.86 -10.62
N TYR A 312 21.48 -19.70 -9.83
CA TYR A 312 20.04 -19.73 -9.70
C TYR A 312 19.58 -19.58 -8.25
N ILE A 313 18.68 -18.63 -8.01
CA ILE A 313 17.99 -18.48 -6.72
C ILE A 313 16.49 -18.63 -6.96
N ASP A 314 15.89 -19.61 -6.29
CA ASP A 314 14.45 -19.72 -6.10
C ASP A 314 14.12 -19.38 -4.65
N ARG A 315 13.37 -18.30 -4.44
CA ARG A 315 13.03 -17.82 -3.12
C ARG A 315 11.52 -17.62 -2.98
N GLY A 316 10.92 -18.41 -2.11
CA GLY A 316 9.56 -18.24 -1.64
C GLY A 316 9.53 -17.51 -0.30
N LEU A 317 8.65 -16.53 -0.16
CA LEU A 317 8.38 -15.86 1.10
C LEU A 317 6.88 -15.87 1.35
N LYS A 318 6.47 -16.47 2.47
CA LYS A 318 5.07 -16.46 2.93
C LYS A 318 5.04 -15.78 4.29
N LYS A 319 4.05 -14.91 4.50
CA LYS A 319 3.82 -14.24 5.78
C LYS A 319 2.35 -14.29 6.11
N LEU A 320 2.05 -14.62 7.35
CA LEU A 320 0.72 -14.57 7.92
C LEU A 320 0.77 -13.70 9.16
N ASN A 321 -0.10 -12.73 9.25
CA ASN A 321 -0.27 -11.89 10.43
C ASN A 321 -1.74 -11.90 10.83
N VAL A 322 -2.01 -12.30 12.07
CA VAL A 322 -3.34 -12.23 12.67
C VAL A 322 -3.24 -11.35 13.91
N ALA A 323 -4.01 -10.27 13.92
CA ALA A 323 -4.03 -9.34 15.03
C ALA A 323 -5.46 -9.07 15.48
N GLY A 324 -5.63 -8.84 16.78
CA GLY A 324 -6.90 -8.48 17.36
C GLY A 324 -6.72 -7.48 18.49
N ALA A 325 -7.67 -6.57 18.63
CA ALA A 325 -7.73 -5.66 19.74
C ALA A 325 -9.17 -5.43 20.16
N VAL A 326 -9.39 -5.26 21.47
CA VAL A 326 -10.64 -4.79 22.03
C VAL A 326 -10.31 -3.78 23.13
N GLY A 327 -11.02 -2.67 23.13
CA GLY A 327 -10.78 -1.64 24.14
C GLY A 327 -12.02 -0.82 24.42
N TYR A 328 -11.93 -0.07 25.50
CA TYR A 328 -12.99 0.80 25.94
C TYR A 328 -12.43 2.17 26.34
N VAL A 329 -13.07 3.23 25.86
CA VAL A 329 -12.73 4.61 26.18
C VAL A 329 -13.86 5.19 27.01
N PHE A 330 -13.56 5.58 28.22
CA PHE A 330 -14.52 6.15 29.15
C PHE A 330 -14.20 7.62 29.44
N PRO A 331 -15.13 8.56 29.26
CA PRO A 331 -14.92 9.97 29.59
C PRO A 331 -14.96 10.17 31.10
N ILE A 332 -13.83 10.59 31.69
CA ILE A 332 -13.75 10.99 33.11
C ILE A 332 -14.22 12.43 33.26
N SER A 333 -13.87 13.28 32.29
CA SER A 333 -14.29 14.69 32.25
C SER A 333 -14.59 15.12 30.82
N HIS A 334 -15.06 16.38 30.63
CA HIS A 334 -15.32 16.92 29.28
C HIS A 334 -14.11 16.89 28.34
N LYS A 335 -12.91 16.75 28.87
CA LYS A 335 -11.66 16.84 28.09
C LYS A 335 -10.75 15.63 28.25
N ILE A 336 -10.97 14.77 29.24
CA ILE A 336 -10.08 13.65 29.58
C ILE A 336 -10.87 12.34 29.56
N ASN A 337 -10.29 11.36 28.88
CA ASN A 337 -10.82 10.01 28.76
C ASN A 337 -9.84 9.01 29.40
N LEU A 338 -10.35 7.98 30.03
CA LEU A 338 -9.60 6.77 30.39
C LEU A 338 -9.73 5.78 29.23
N LYS A 339 -8.61 5.24 28.80
CA LYS A 339 -8.56 4.18 27.77
C LYS A 339 -7.97 2.92 28.38
N TRP A 340 -8.57 1.78 28.10
CA TRP A 340 -7.94 0.48 28.26
C TRP A 340 -8.09 -0.34 26.98
N GLU A 341 -7.16 -1.24 26.73
CA GLU A 341 -7.13 -2.04 25.52
C GLU A 341 -6.42 -3.38 25.79
N LEU A 342 -7.02 -4.44 25.32
CA LEU A 342 -6.39 -5.76 25.18
C LEU A 342 -6.04 -5.96 23.71
N SER A 343 -4.85 -6.45 23.43
CA SER A 343 -4.41 -6.69 22.07
C SER A 343 -3.62 -7.98 21.97
N THR A 344 -3.76 -8.65 20.84
CA THR A 344 -2.96 -9.83 20.49
C THR A 344 -2.51 -9.74 19.05
N GLN A 345 -1.33 -10.28 18.77
CA GLN A 345 -0.80 -10.42 17.42
C GLN A 345 -0.04 -11.72 17.33
N ASN A 346 -0.29 -12.47 16.27
CA ASN A 346 0.52 -13.60 15.86
C ASN A 346 1.06 -13.36 14.46
N TYR A 347 2.35 -13.55 14.29
CA TYR A 347 3.04 -13.37 13.03
C TYR A 347 3.84 -14.61 12.69
N ASP A 348 3.56 -15.20 11.53
CA ASP A 348 4.28 -16.32 10.97
C ASP A 348 4.97 -15.90 9.68
N SER A 349 6.22 -16.32 9.52
CA SER A 349 6.99 -16.09 8.29
C SER A 349 7.74 -17.36 7.90
N TRP A 350 7.55 -17.78 6.68
CA TRP A 350 8.25 -18.90 6.04
C TRP A 350 9.10 -18.36 4.89
N ILE A 351 10.36 -18.71 4.88
CA ILE A 351 11.32 -18.36 3.83
C ILE A 351 11.84 -19.67 3.28
N ASP A 352 11.52 -19.95 2.04
CA ASP A 352 12.07 -21.08 1.29
C ASP A 352 13.09 -20.52 0.31
N GLN A 353 14.34 -20.98 0.36
CA GLN A 353 15.39 -20.56 -0.57
C GLN A 353 16.15 -21.78 -1.07
N ASN A 354 16.01 -22.07 -2.36
CA ASN A 354 16.55 -23.28 -2.98
C ASN A 354 16.13 -24.56 -2.23
N VAL A 355 17.01 -25.11 -1.40
CA VAL A 355 16.76 -26.34 -0.61
C VAL A 355 16.55 -26.05 0.88
N ASP A 356 16.76 -24.81 1.32
CA ASP A 356 16.66 -24.41 2.73
C ASP A 356 15.28 -23.81 3.02
N SER A 357 14.76 -24.13 4.19
CA SER A 357 13.48 -23.61 4.67
C SER A 357 13.62 -23.08 6.09
N GLU A 358 13.27 -21.84 6.28
CA GLU A 358 13.29 -21.15 7.56
C GLU A 358 11.89 -20.75 7.98
N HIS A 359 11.59 -20.90 9.26
CA HIS A 359 10.32 -20.52 9.84
C HIS A 359 10.53 -19.65 11.09
N LEU A 360 9.80 -18.56 11.15
CA LEU A 360 9.73 -17.69 12.32
C LEU A 360 8.26 -17.50 12.70
N ASN A 361 7.92 -17.88 13.92
CA ASN A 361 6.66 -17.53 14.56
C ASN A 361 6.94 -16.51 15.67
N SER A 362 6.16 -15.47 15.77
CA SER A 362 6.19 -14.53 16.87
C SER A 362 4.79 -14.18 17.33
N HIS A 363 4.61 -14.07 18.64
CA HIS A 363 3.37 -13.63 19.24
C HIS A 363 3.60 -12.45 20.19
N ASN A 364 2.58 -11.63 20.28
CA ASN A 364 2.53 -10.51 21.22
C ASN A 364 1.12 -10.46 21.83
N PHE A 365 1.06 -10.47 23.13
CA PHE A 365 -0.16 -10.17 23.88
C PHE A 365 0.09 -8.93 24.72
N GLY A 366 -0.82 -7.95 24.67
CA GLY A 366 -0.63 -6.69 25.36
C GLY A 366 -1.88 -6.21 26.09
N ILE A 367 -1.67 -5.61 27.26
CA ILE A 367 -2.69 -4.90 28.03
C ILE A 367 -2.24 -3.45 28.15
N TYR A 368 -3.07 -2.53 27.73
CA TYR A 368 -2.82 -1.08 27.81
C TYR A 368 -3.81 -0.40 28.73
N GLY A 369 -3.33 0.53 29.55
CA GLY A 369 -4.13 1.44 30.35
C GLY A 369 -3.56 2.85 30.30
N GLY A 370 -4.40 3.86 30.03
CA GLY A 370 -3.91 5.22 29.88
C GLY A 370 -4.98 6.29 29.93
N LEU A 371 -4.52 7.53 30.00
CA LEU A 371 -5.34 8.73 29.94
C LEU A 371 -5.11 9.42 28.60
N MET A 372 -6.18 9.86 27.98
CA MET A 372 -6.12 10.57 26.72
C MET A 372 -6.96 11.84 26.75
N LYS A 373 -6.44 12.90 26.13
CA LYS A 373 -7.15 14.15 25.90
C LYS A 373 -7.11 14.47 24.41
N ASN A 374 -8.25 14.38 23.76
CA ASN A 374 -8.35 14.49 22.29
C ASN A 374 -8.89 15.81 21.78
N LYS A 375 -9.31 16.72 22.66
CA LYS A 375 -9.93 18.01 22.31
C LYS A 375 -9.12 19.19 22.84
N GLY A 376 -9.11 20.29 22.08
CA GLY A 376 -8.43 21.53 22.44
C GLY A 376 -7.05 21.67 21.82
N LEU A 377 -6.39 22.80 22.10
CA LEU A 377 -5.07 23.18 21.58
C LEU A 377 -3.97 22.19 22.01
N PHE A 378 -4.04 21.70 23.24
CA PHE A 378 -3.12 20.70 23.77
C PHE A 378 -3.83 19.35 23.88
N ARG A 379 -3.27 18.35 23.25
CA ARG A 379 -3.73 16.96 23.25
C ARG A 379 -2.64 16.09 23.81
N PHE A 380 -3.01 15.02 24.47
CA PHE A 380 -2.05 14.02 24.96
C PHE A 380 -2.68 12.62 25.00
N ASP A 381 -1.84 11.61 24.90
CA ASP A 381 -2.11 10.21 25.20
C ASP A 381 -0.94 9.72 26.07
N ALA A 382 -1.23 9.33 27.29
CA ALA A 382 -0.23 8.87 28.25
C ALA A 382 -0.71 7.58 28.88
N GLY A 383 0.08 6.53 28.81
CA GLY A 383 -0.31 5.25 29.32
C GLY A 383 0.84 4.27 29.49
N VAL A 384 0.52 3.10 29.93
CA VAL A 384 1.44 1.99 30.10
C VAL A 384 0.87 0.76 29.42
N ARG A 385 1.72 0.08 28.66
CA ARG A 385 1.42 -1.22 28.06
C ARG A 385 2.28 -2.29 28.74
N PHE A 386 1.64 -3.37 29.13
CA PHE A 386 2.32 -4.61 29.49
C PHE A 386 2.19 -5.54 28.30
N SER A 387 3.31 -6.05 27.82
CA SER A 387 3.35 -6.90 26.64
C SER A 387 4.15 -8.17 26.92
N ASP A 388 3.61 -9.31 26.53
CA ASP A 388 4.31 -10.59 26.48
C ASP A 388 4.68 -10.83 25.01
N TYR A 389 5.99 -10.87 24.73
CA TYR A 389 6.55 -11.15 23.41
C TYR A 389 7.20 -12.51 23.44
N GLY A 390 6.81 -13.39 22.53
CA GLY A 390 7.47 -14.66 22.34
C GLY A 390 7.84 -14.90 20.88
N ASN A 391 8.98 -15.55 20.67
CA ASN A 391 9.44 -15.98 19.36
C ASN A 391 9.78 -17.46 19.40
N ASN A 392 9.42 -18.16 18.32
CA ASN A 392 9.81 -19.53 18.05
C ASN A 392 10.35 -19.62 16.61
N THR A 393 11.52 -20.23 16.43
CA THR A 393 12.16 -20.29 15.11
C THR A 393 12.99 -21.54 14.96
N ASN A 394 13.11 -22.04 13.74
CA ASN A 394 14.07 -23.09 13.36
C ASN A 394 15.36 -22.51 12.76
N ILE A 395 15.51 -21.17 12.75
CA ILE A 395 16.71 -20.51 12.23
C ILE A 395 17.88 -20.77 13.18
N ASN A 396 18.96 -21.35 12.66
CA ASN A 396 20.16 -21.64 13.46
C ASN A 396 20.75 -20.35 14.06
N GLY A 397 21.05 -20.40 15.37
CA GLY A 397 21.64 -19.27 16.11
C GLY A 397 20.61 -18.30 16.71
N LEU A 398 19.31 -18.43 16.40
CA LEU A 398 18.26 -17.67 17.05
C LEU A 398 17.60 -18.52 18.15
N ALA A 399 17.61 -18.03 19.38
CA ALA A 399 16.99 -18.73 20.50
C ALA A 399 15.51 -18.38 20.60
N THR A 400 14.68 -19.39 20.90
CA THR A 400 13.31 -19.18 21.37
C THR A 400 13.33 -18.39 22.66
N LYS A 401 12.69 -17.24 22.70
CA LYS A 401 12.61 -16.36 23.88
C LYS A 401 11.19 -15.87 24.09
N SER A 402 10.76 -15.84 25.34
CA SER A 402 9.60 -15.06 25.78
C SER A 402 10.08 -13.96 26.73
N VAL A 403 9.58 -12.75 26.55
CA VAL A 403 9.97 -11.57 27.34
C VAL A 403 8.74 -10.76 27.66
N ILE A 404 8.51 -10.55 28.96
CA ILE A 404 7.51 -9.60 29.44
C ILE A 404 8.16 -8.21 29.52
N LYS A 405 7.56 -7.26 28.84
CA LYS A 405 7.99 -5.85 28.86
C LYS A 405 6.86 -4.97 29.34
N TRP A 406 7.24 -3.90 29.99
CA TRP A 406 6.35 -2.79 30.21
C TRP A 406 6.85 -1.53 29.50
N GLU A 407 5.93 -0.94 28.76
CA GLU A 407 6.24 0.09 27.77
C GLU A 407 5.43 1.34 28.14
N PRO A 408 6.02 2.30 28.83
CA PRO A 408 5.37 3.60 29.03
C PRO A 408 5.29 4.31 27.69
N SER A 409 4.14 4.89 27.41
CA SER A 409 3.92 5.69 26.20
C SER A 409 3.44 7.08 26.59
N PHE A 410 4.00 8.09 25.93
CA PHE A 410 3.57 9.46 26.08
C PHE A 410 3.63 10.15 24.72
N ALA A 411 2.50 10.60 24.25
CA ALA A 411 2.39 11.38 23.02
C ALA A 411 1.67 12.70 23.29
N THR A 412 2.19 13.78 22.73
CA THR A 412 1.58 15.12 22.81
C THR A 412 1.44 15.73 21.44
N GLU A 413 0.41 16.51 21.25
CA GLU A 413 0.15 17.30 20.05
C GLU A 413 -0.26 18.72 20.46
N LEU A 414 0.47 19.73 19.99
CA LEU A 414 0.08 21.13 20.07
C LEU A 414 -0.51 21.56 18.73
N ARG A 415 -1.69 22.14 18.76
CA ARG A 415 -2.32 22.70 17.56
C ARG A 415 -2.36 24.21 17.67
N PHE A 416 -1.82 24.85 16.69
CA PHE A 416 -1.94 26.29 16.50
C PHE A 416 -3.12 26.56 15.56
N SER A 417 -4.04 27.42 16.00
CA SER A 417 -5.22 27.85 15.21
C SER A 417 -4.80 28.91 14.21
#